data_c57979021cccbdc1fdafbafb57a6141d
#
_entry.id   c57979021cccbdc1fdafbafb57a6141d
#
_cell.length_a   1.000
_cell.length_b   1.000
_cell.length_c   1.000
_cell.angle_alpha   90.00
_cell.angle_beta   90.00
_cell.angle_gamma   90.00
#
_symmetry.space_group_name_H-M   'P 1'
#
loop_
_entity.id
_entity.type
_entity.pdbx_description
1 polymer ?
#
loop_
_entity_poly.entity_id
_entity_poly.type
_entity_poly.pdbx_seq_one_letter_code
_entity_poly.pdbx_strand_id
1 'polypeptide(L)'
;MSGTSTTPTGVPGAATTTAPGPGDMTQAGSGAVDGGRDTGTIRLGDRTRGEATDDTTRYAPEWLQLREGVDASARASELLDPLRIRLANLPRRANGFVIHDLGCGTGSMGRWLAPRLDGPQHWVLHDHDPYLLHFAAVGSPRSAADGSRVTVETQRGDVGRLTADALAGASLVTASALLDVLTPDEIETLAAACAGAGCPALLTLSVVGRVELTPAHPLDAEIAEAFNDHQRRGDLLGPEAINAACDAFARHGATVRVHPSAWRLGPDESALTAEWLRGWVGAAVEQRPELAGPAAAYLQERLTACEAGELRAVVHHSDLLALARPGGEV
;
A
#
# COMPACT_ATOMS: atom_id res chain seq x y z
N MET A 1 -45.73 -53.49 -13.33
CA MET A 1 -45.81 -54.51 -12.27
C MET A 1 -44.99 -53.93 -11.13
N SER A 2 -45.63 -53.32 -10.21
CA SER A 2 -46.02 -53.81 -8.89
C SER A 2 -44.75 -53.93 -8.04
N GLY A 3 -44.55 -53.39 -6.91
CA GLY A 3 -45.42 -52.75 -5.94
C GLY A 3 -44.59 -52.53 -4.65
N THR A 4 -45.07 -51.60 -3.91
CA THR A 4 -45.33 -51.48 -2.46
C THR A 4 -44.17 -51.32 -1.52
N SER A 5 -44.00 -50.16 -0.91
CA SER A 5 -44.63 -49.61 0.31
C SER A 5 -44.19 -50.35 1.60
N THR A 6 -43.58 -49.61 2.52
CA THR A 6 -44.08 -49.38 3.88
C THR A 6 -43.10 -48.60 4.77
N THR A 7 -43.57 -47.46 5.31
CA THR A 7 -43.20 -46.89 6.60
C THR A 7 -43.94 -47.67 7.73
N PRO A 8 -43.64 -47.57 9.06
CA PRO A 8 -43.70 -46.35 9.86
C PRO A 8 -42.85 -46.26 11.17
N THR A 9 -42.86 -45.02 11.72
CA THR A 9 -43.06 -44.60 13.15
C THR A 9 -42.04 -44.92 14.24
N GLY A 10 -41.72 -43.84 14.98
CA GLY A 10 -41.27 -43.92 16.36
C GLY A 10 -40.61 -42.64 16.91
N VAL A 11 -41.42 -41.67 17.38
CA VAL A 11 -41.03 -40.68 18.41
C VAL A 11 -41.65 -41.21 19.73
N PRO A 12 -41.05 -41.07 20.93
CA PRO A 12 -41.07 -39.78 21.68
C PRO A 12 -39.92 -39.64 22.71
N GLY A 13 -39.86 -38.41 23.32
CA GLY A 13 -39.22 -38.26 24.63
C GLY A 13 -38.73 -36.84 24.93
N ALA A 14 -39.66 -36.00 25.39
CA ALA A 14 -39.36 -34.73 26.04
C ALA A 14 -38.82 -34.95 27.46
N ALA A 15 -37.87 -34.14 27.91
CA ALA A 15 -37.60 -33.90 29.32
C ALA A 15 -37.27 -32.43 29.56
N THR A 16 -38.22 -31.76 30.14
CA THR A 16 -38.14 -30.48 30.85
C THR A 16 -37.35 -30.59 32.11
N THR A 17 -36.50 -29.58 32.45
CA THR A 17 -36.26 -29.18 33.83
C THR A 17 -35.69 -27.75 33.87
N THR A 18 -36.53 -26.84 34.27
CA THR A 18 -36.51 -25.90 35.41
C THR A 18 -35.32 -24.98 35.61
N ALA A 19 -35.65 -23.69 35.51
CA ALA A 19 -34.88 -22.56 36.05
C ALA A 19 -35.00 -22.46 37.56
N PRO A 20 -34.13 -21.73 38.25
CA PRO A 20 -34.52 -20.88 39.35
C PRO A 20 -34.19 -19.40 39.10
N GLY A 21 -35.16 -18.57 39.47
CA GLY A 21 -35.07 -17.12 39.53
C GLY A 21 -34.67 -16.67 40.94
N PRO A 22 -34.95 -15.42 41.36
CA PRO A 22 -33.99 -14.31 41.39
C PRO A 22 -33.68 -13.87 42.87
N GLY A 23 -32.63 -13.10 43.02
CA GLY A 23 -32.32 -12.36 44.27
C GLY A 23 -31.43 -11.17 43.91
N ASP A 24 -31.93 -10.15 43.97
CA ASP A 24 -32.26 -8.92 44.66
C ASP A 24 -31.04 -8.04 45.05
N MET A 25 -31.07 -6.77 44.48
CA MET A 25 -30.70 -5.45 45.06
C MET A 25 -29.24 -5.20 45.53
N THR A 26 -28.55 -4.18 45.16
CA THR A 26 -28.82 -2.72 45.15
C THR A 26 -27.61 -1.90 44.69
N GLN A 27 -27.93 -0.75 44.13
CA GLN A 27 -27.35 0.60 44.14
C GLN A 27 -26.34 1.02 43.07
N ALA A 28 -26.85 1.84 42.20
CA ALA A 28 -26.57 3.25 41.92
C ALA A 28 -25.10 3.69 41.66
N GLY A 29 -24.84 4.03 40.41
CA GLY A 29 -23.73 4.87 40.00
C GLY A 29 -24.03 5.36 38.59
N SER A 30 -24.62 6.56 38.48
CA SER A 30 -24.84 7.28 37.24
C SER A 30 -23.50 7.68 36.63
N GLY A 31 -23.18 7.07 35.49
CA GLY A 31 -22.11 7.52 34.60
C GLY A 31 -22.68 7.55 33.20
N ALA A 32 -22.91 8.72 32.66
CA ALA A 32 -23.28 8.92 31.27
C ALA A 32 -22.18 8.35 30.39
N VAL A 33 -22.49 7.28 29.65
CA VAL A 33 -21.65 6.79 28.57
C VAL A 33 -22.00 7.64 27.36
N ASP A 34 -21.17 8.63 27.13
CA ASP A 34 -21.09 9.35 25.88
C ASP A 34 -20.65 8.36 24.81
N GLY A 35 -21.57 8.01 23.93
CA GLY A 35 -21.32 7.13 22.81
C GLY A 35 -20.60 7.84 21.68
N GLY A 36 -19.35 8.25 21.93
CA GLY A 36 -18.44 8.68 20.88
C GLY A 36 -18.16 7.49 19.98
N ARG A 37 -18.73 7.46 18.80
CA ARG A 37 -18.29 6.61 17.71
C ARG A 37 -16.87 7.05 17.37
N ASP A 38 -15.93 6.24 17.76
CA ASP A 38 -14.51 6.35 17.36
C ASP A 38 -14.47 6.20 15.82
N THR A 39 -14.51 7.32 15.12
CA THR A 39 -14.24 7.35 13.69
C THR A 39 -12.73 7.18 13.55
N GLY A 40 -12.29 5.93 13.44
CA GLY A 40 -10.89 5.58 13.25
C GLY A 40 -10.28 6.38 12.11
N THR A 41 -9.51 7.40 12.46
CA THR A 41 -8.71 8.17 11.50
C THR A 41 -7.71 7.23 10.87
N ILE A 42 -7.79 7.02 9.56
CA ILE A 42 -6.81 6.24 8.81
C ILE A 42 -5.50 7.02 8.86
N ARG A 43 -4.53 6.52 9.62
CA ARG A 43 -3.19 7.13 9.71
C ARG A 43 -2.40 6.75 8.46
N LEU A 44 -2.04 7.76 7.67
CA LEU A 44 -1.10 7.63 6.55
C LEU A 44 0.32 7.48 7.12
N GLY A 45 0.80 6.24 7.19
CA GLY A 45 2.20 5.89 7.45
C GLY A 45 2.73 6.19 8.84
N ASP A 46 2.58 5.27 9.79
CA ASP A 46 3.29 5.30 11.06
C ASP A 46 4.18 4.06 11.21
N ARG A 47 5.49 4.22 11.00
CA ARG A 47 6.53 3.32 11.46
C ARG A 47 7.20 3.95 12.67
N THR A 48 6.61 3.86 13.85
CA THR A 48 7.33 4.16 15.08
C THR A 48 8.23 2.98 15.44
N ARG A 49 9.53 3.18 15.41
CA ARG A 49 10.54 2.31 16.01
C ARG A 49 10.47 2.49 17.53
N GLY A 50 9.57 1.77 18.17
CA GLY A 50 9.41 1.75 19.63
C GLY A 50 8.90 0.40 20.07
N GLU A 51 9.48 -0.14 21.13
CA GLU A 51 9.25 -1.40 21.83
C GLU A 51 7.91 -2.10 21.58
N ALA A 52 7.98 -3.41 21.36
CA ALA A 52 6.89 -4.33 21.04
C ALA A 52 5.66 -4.15 21.95
N THR A 53 4.78 -3.25 21.58
CA THR A 53 3.37 -3.33 21.89
C THR A 53 2.65 -3.67 20.58
N ASP A 54 1.72 -4.60 20.63
CA ASP A 54 1.01 -5.27 19.52
C ASP A 54 0.05 -4.32 18.75
N ASP A 55 0.40 -3.03 18.64
CA ASP A 55 -0.34 -1.97 17.95
C ASP A 55 0.51 -1.35 16.83
N THR A 56 1.01 -2.21 15.93
CA THR A 56 1.57 -1.76 14.67
C THR A 56 0.43 -1.21 13.83
N THR A 57 0.50 0.07 13.49
CA THR A 57 -0.47 0.77 12.63
C THR A 57 -0.62 -0.01 11.32
N ARG A 58 -1.72 -0.76 11.20
CA ARG A 58 -2.05 -1.53 10.01
C ARG A 58 -2.68 -0.60 8.98
N TYR A 59 -2.20 -0.65 7.75
CA TYR A 59 -2.96 -0.09 6.66
C TYR A 59 -4.27 -0.88 6.51
N ALA A 60 -5.40 -0.19 6.60
CA ALA A 60 -6.68 -0.82 6.38
C ALA A 60 -6.76 -1.34 4.93
N PRO A 61 -7.10 -2.61 4.69
CA PRO A 61 -7.26 -3.14 3.32
C PRO A 61 -8.25 -2.32 2.49
N GLU A 62 -9.26 -1.74 3.13
CA GLU A 62 -10.27 -0.88 2.53
C GLU A 62 -9.65 0.39 1.92
N TRP A 63 -8.68 1.00 2.62
CA TRP A 63 -7.91 2.14 2.09
C TRP A 63 -7.09 1.74 0.85
N LEU A 64 -6.38 0.61 0.92
CA LEU A 64 -5.58 0.11 -0.20
C LEU A 64 -6.46 -0.24 -1.40
N GLN A 65 -7.64 -0.80 -1.17
CA GLN A 65 -8.62 -1.08 -2.23
C GLN A 65 -9.20 0.19 -2.83
N LEU A 66 -9.50 1.21 -2.00
CA LEU A 66 -10.09 2.47 -2.44
C LEU A 66 -9.18 3.23 -3.40
N ARG A 67 -7.86 3.22 -3.15
CA ARG A 67 -6.87 3.92 -3.97
C ARG A 67 -6.41 3.15 -5.22
N GLU A 68 -6.62 1.83 -5.28
CA GLU A 68 -6.01 0.96 -6.29
C GLU A 68 -6.28 1.38 -7.74
N GLY A 69 -7.52 1.82 -8.05
CA GLY A 69 -7.88 2.27 -9.40
C GLY A 69 -7.12 3.53 -9.82
N VAL A 70 -6.99 4.48 -8.91
CA VAL A 70 -6.24 5.73 -9.15
C VAL A 70 -4.73 5.45 -9.22
N ASP A 71 -4.20 4.60 -8.34
CA ASP A 71 -2.82 4.13 -8.41
C ASP A 71 -2.50 3.52 -9.77
N ALA A 72 -3.34 2.61 -10.24
CA ALA A 72 -3.18 1.93 -11.52
C ALA A 72 -3.19 2.90 -12.71
N SER A 73 -4.01 3.94 -12.64
CA SER A 73 -4.12 4.97 -13.67
C SER A 73 -2.96 5.97 -13.65
N ALA A 74 -2.38 6.21 -12.47
CA ALA A 74 -1.30 7.17 -12.26
C ALA A 74 0.08 6.60 -12.61
N ARG A 75 0.31 5.28 -12.45
CA ARG A 75 1.62 4.66 -12.72
C ARG A 75 2.11 4.94 -14.13
N ALA A 76 3.37 5.32 -14.23
CA ALA A 76 4.03 5.72 -15.48
C ALA A 76 4.20 4.52 -16.44
N SER A 77 3.32 4.42 -17.43
CA SER A 77 3.40 3.38 -18.47
C SER A 77 4.64 3.50 -19.36
N GLU A 78 5.24 4.69 -19.43
CA GLU A 78 6.47 5.00 -20.17
C GLU A 78 7.68 4.21 -19.69
N LEU A 79 7.65 3.74 -18.43
CA LEU A 79 8.70 2.90 -17.85
C LEU A 79 8.57 1.42 -18.24
N LEU A 80 7.43 0.99 -18.81
CA LEU A 80 7.20 -0.42 -19.16
C LEU A 80 8.04 -0.89 -20.33
N ASP A 81 8.20 -0.08 -21.39
CA ASP A 81 8.97 -0.50 -22.56
C ASP A 81 10.46 -0.72 -22.24
N PRO A 82 11.18 0.21 -21.57
CA PRO A 82 12.54 -0.07 -21.14
C PRO A 82 12.64 -1.25 -20.17
N LEU A 83 11.65 -1.47 -19.29
CA LEU A 83 11.58 -2.64 -18.43
C LEU A 83 11.42 -3.93 -19.26
N ARG A 84 10.48 -3.99 -20.20
CA ARG A 84 10.25 -5.15 -21.08
C ARG A 84 11.50 -5.50 -21.90
N ILE A 85 12.18 -4.50 -22.46
CA ILE A 85 13.45 -4.68 -23.15
C ILE A 85 14.50 -5.30 -22.22
N ARG A 86 14.60 -4.80 -20.99
CA ARG A 86 15.54 -5.35 -20.00
C ARG A 86 15.22 -6.81 -19.67
N LEU A 87 13.94 -7.13 -19.41
CA LEU A 87 13.50 -8.50 -19.08
C LEU A 87 13.70 -9.47 -20.25
N ALA A 88 13.44 -9.03 -21.49
CA ALA A 88 13.66 -9.85 -22.68
C ALA A 88 15.12 -10.22 -22.91
N ASN A 89 16.06 -9.41 -22.40
CA ASN A 89 17.50 -9.64 -22.49
C ASN A 89 18.06 -10.48 -21.30
N LEU A 90 17.22 -10.87 -20.33
CA LEU A 90 17.65 -11.78 -19.27
C LEU A 90 17.76 -13.21 -19.81
N PRO A 91 18.67 -14.03 -19.23
CA PRO A 91 18.71 -15.46 -19.54
C PRO A 91 17.34 -16.11 -19.32
N ARG A 92 16.84 -16.82 -20.34
CA ARG A 92 15.54 -17.51 -20.23
C ARG A 92 15.66 -18.60 -19.16
N ARG A 93 14.78 -18.54 -18.16
CA ARG A 93 14.63 -19.55 -17.11
C ARG A 93 13.43 -20.42 -17.40
N ALA A 94 13.51 -21.70 -17.03
CA ALA A 94 12.41 -22.64 -17.22
C ALA A 94 11.10 -22.20 -16.54
N ASN A 95 11.22 -21.47 -15.40
CA ASN A 95 10.08 -21.00 -14.60
C ASN A 95 9.67 -19.55 -14.91
N GLY A 96 10.24 -18.93 -15.94
CA GLY A 96 9.94 -17.55 -16.31
C GLY A 96 10.61 -16.52 -15.40
N PHE A 97 9.97 -15.35 -15.26
CA PHE A 97 10.46 -14.25 -14.43
C PHE A 97 10.14 -14.46 -12.96
N VAL A 98 11.12 -14.25 -12.09
CA VAL A 98 10.92 -14.18 -10.63
C VAL A 98 10.86 -12.70 -10.24
N ILE A 99 9.74 -12.28 -9.66
CA ILE A 99 9.47 -10.86 -9.34
C ILE A 99 9.22 -10.77 -7.85
N HIS A 100 10.02 -9.96 -7.16
CA HIS A 100 9.85 -9.66 -5.75
C HIS A 100 9.10 -8.34 -5.60
N ASP A 101 7.93 -8.36 -4.93
CA ASP A 101 7.12 -7.17 -4.63
C ASP A 101 7.24 -6.82 -3.15
N LEU A 102 7.92 -5.73 -2.85
CA LEU A 102 8.28 -5.31 -1.49
C LEU A 102 7.22 -4.36 -0.94
N GLY A 103 6.74 -4.64 0.29
CA GLY A 103 5.62 -3.91 0.87
C GLY A 103 4.37 -4.05 0.00
N CYS A 104 4.07 -5.28 -0.43
CA CYS A 104 3.08 -5.55 -1.45
C CYS A 104 1.65 -5.13 -1.07
N GLY A 105 1.37 -4.90 0.22
CA GLY A 105 0.04 -4.59 0.73
C GLY A 105 -0.96 -5.65 0.31
N THR A 106 -2.04 -5.26 -0.36
CA THR A 106 -3.04 -6.18 -0.93
C THR A 106 -2.68 -6.71 -2.33
N GLY A 107 -1.47 -6.45 -2.84
CA GLY A 107 -0.97 -6.97 -4.13
C GLY A 107 -1.35 -6.14 -5.36
N SER A 108 -1.63 -4.85 -5.21
CA SER A 108 -2.05 -3.97 -6.32
C SER A 108 -1.01 -3.86 -7.44
N MET A 109 0.30 -3.89 -7.10
CA MET A 109 1.38 -3.86 -8.10
C MET A 109 1.34 -5.11 -8.98
N GLY A 110 1.17 -6.29 -8.41
CA GLY A 110 1.05 -7.53 -9.16
C GLY A 110 -0.16 -7.53 -10.11
N ARG A 111 -1.32 -7.05 -9.63
CA ARG A 111 -2.54 -6.91 -10.45
C ARG A 111 -2.36 -5.93 -11.60
N TRP A 112 -1.59 -4.88 -11.40
CA TRP A 112 -1.30 -3.90 -12.45
C TRP A 112 -0.24 -4.40 -13.43
N LEU A 113 0.88 -4.96 -12.95
CA LEU A 113 2.04 -5.26 -13.79
C LEU A 113 1.99 -6.62 -14.48
N ALA A 114 1.51 -7.67 -13.79
CA ALA A 114 1.55 -9.03 -14.35
C ALA A 114 0.83 -9.16 -15.70
N PRO A 115 -0.38 -8.57 -15.92
CA PRO A 115 -1.03 -8.63 -17.23
C PRO A 115 -0.42 -7.68 -18.27
N ARG A 116 0.69 -7.01 -17.98
CA ARG A 116 1.45 -6.13 -18.86
C ARG A 116 2.82 -6.67 -19.24
N LEU A 117 3.19 -7.83 -18.73
CA LEU A 117 4.43 -8.55 -19.06
C LEU A 117 4.09 -9.88 -19.73
N ASP A 118 4.85 -10.26 -20.74
CA ASP A 118 4.74 -11.54 -21.42
C ASP A 118 5.58 -12.60 -20.73
N GLY A 119 5.15 -13.85 -20.84
CA GLY A 119 5.86 -15.03 -20.33
C GLY A 119 5.44 -15.44 -18.92
N PRO A 120 5.83 -16.66 -18.50
CA PRO A 120 5.54 -17.17 -17.17
C PRO A 120 6.15 -16.28 -16.08
N GLN A 121 5.43 -16.10 -14.96
CA GLN A 121 5.85 -15.26 -13.85
C GLN A 121 5.68 -15.99 -12.52
N HIS A 122 6.63 -15.80 -11.64
CA HIS A 122 6.55 -16.19 -10.24
C HIS A 122 6.76 -14.96 -9.35
N TRP A 123 5.73 -14.57 -8.61
CA TRP A 123 5.72 -13.41 -7.73
C TRP A 123 5.99 -13.84 -6.29
N VAL A 124 6.98 -13.23 -5.66
CA VAL A 124 7.27 -13.34 -4.24
C VAL A 124 6.83 -12.05 -3.58
N LEU A 125 5.71 -12.14 -2.86
CA LEU A 125 5.04 -10.99 -2.23
C LEU A 125 5.55 -10.82 -0.82
N HIS A 126 6.22 -9.69 -0.54
CA HIS A 126 6.78 -9.37 0.78
C HIS A 126 5.94 -8.32 1.47
N ASP A 127 5.53 -8.59 2.70
CA ASP A 127 4.95 -7.59 3.61
C ASP A 127 5.23 -8.00 5.05
N HIS A 128 5.17 -7.05 5.98
CA HIS A 128 5.28 -7.34 7.41
C HIS A 128 3.95 -7.82 8.00
N ASP A 129 2.81 -7.42 7.40
CA ASP A 129 1.46 -7.76 7.86
C ASP A 129 0.94 -9.04 7.17
N PRO A 130 0.82 -10.17 7.91
CA PRO A 130 0.31 -11.42 7.35
C PRO A 130 -1.15 -11.33 6.88
N TYR A 131 -1.93 -10.37 7.40
CA TYR A 131 -3.30 -10.14 6.95
C TYR A 131 -3.34 -9.56 5.53
N LEU A 132 -2.48 -8.58 5.24
CA LEU A 132 -2.34 -8.03 3.89
C LEU A 132 -1.80 -9.08 2.90
N LEU A 133 -0.83 -9.90 3.32
CA LEU A 133 -0.31 -11.01 2.50
C LEU A 133 -1.41 -12.01 2.10
N HIS A 134 -2.39 -12.26 2.97
CA HIS A 134 -3.53 -13.10 2.63
C HIS A 134 -4.36 -12.51 1.47
N PHE A 135 -4.70 -11.21 1.53
CA PHE A 135 -5.40 -10.53 0.44
C PHE A 135 -4.59 -10.51 -0.85
N ALA A 136 -3.30 -10.24 -0.76
CA ALA A 136 -2.39 -10.24 -1.90
C ALA A 136 -2.37 -11.59 -2.61
N ALA A 137 -2.26 -12.70 -1.86
CA ALA A 137 -2.23 -14.04 -2.42
C ALA A 137 -3.55 -14.41 -3.13
N VAL A 138 -4.69 -14.10 -2.49
CA VAL A 138 -6.02 -14.42 -3.03
C VAL A 138 -6.34 -13.56 -4.27
N GLY A 139 -5.99 -12.28 -4.23
CA GLY A 139 -6.28 -11.30 -5.29
C GLY A 139 -5.29 -11.29 -6.45
N SER A 140 -4.23 -12.10 -6.41
CA SER A 140 -3.19 -12.10 -7.45
C SER A 140 -3.69 -12.61 -8.80
N PRO A 141 -3.21 -12.02 -9.91
CA PRO A 141 -3.55 -12.47 -11.26
C PRO A 141 -3.00 -13.89 -11.50
N ARG A 142 -3.66 -14.64 -12.38
CA ARG A 142 -3.26 -16.02 -12.72
C ARG A 142 -2.63 -16.11 -14.12
N SER A 143 -2.71 -15.02 -14.89
CA SER A 143 -2.23 -14.99 -16.27
C SER A 143 -1.46 -13.71 -16.56
N ALA A 144 -0.38 -13.85 -17.31
CA ALA A 144 0.41 -12.79 -17.92
C ALA A 144 -0.30 -12.18 -19.14
N ALA A 145 0.31 -11.18 -19.80
CA ALA A 145 -0.24 -10.53 -20.99
C ALA A 145 -0.50 -11.52 -22.15
N ASP A 146 0.39 -12.49 -22.36
CA ASP A 146 0.32 -13.52 -23.39
C ASP A 146 -0.46 -14.79 -22.97
N GLY A 147 -1.13 -14.76 -21.80
CA GLY A 147 -1.83 -15.89 -21.22
C GLY A 147 -0.96 -16.90 -20.47
N SER A 148 0.35 -16.69 -20.40
CA SER A 148 1.27 -17.51 -19.62
C SER A 148 0.92 -17.53 -18.14
N ARG A 149 1.30 -18.61 -17.46
CA ARG A 149 0.95 -18.82 -16.05
C ARG A 149 1.65 -17.83 -15.13
N VAL A 150 0.89 -17.25 -14.19
CA VAL A 150 1.37 -16.48 -13.03
C VAL A 150 1.17 -17.31 -11.77
N THR A 151 2.22 -17.42 -10.96
CA THR A 151 2.21 -18.08 -9.65
C THR A 151 2.64 -17.09 -8.59
N VAL A 152 2.20 -17.33 -7.35
CA VAL A 152 2.43 -16.42 -6.22
C VAL A 152 2.91 -17.19 -5.02
N GLU A 153 3.84 -16.60 -4.31
CA GLU A 153 4.32 -17.02 -3.00
C GLU A 153 4.31 -15.80 -2.07
N THR A 154 4.03 -16.00 -0.79
CA THR A 154 4.05 -14.91 0.21
C THR A 154 5.19 -15.11 1.18
N GLN A 155 5.88 -14.03 1.50
CA GLN A 155 6.98 -14.04 2.44
C GLN A 155 6.86 -12.88 3.43
N ARG A 156 6.79 -13.19 4.72
CA ARG A 156 6.85 -12.15 5.73
C ARG A 156 8.28 -11.62 5.83
N GLY A 157 8.47 -10.31 5.60
CA GLY A 157 9.80 -9.71 5.59
C GLY A 157 9.80 -8.22 5.82
N ASP A 158 10.99 -7.69 6.11
CA ASP A 158 11.28 -6.27 6.25
C ASP A 158 12.31 -5.87 5.17
N VAL A 159 12.05 -4.76 4.49
CA VAL A 159 12.93 -4.21 3.44
C VAL A 159 14.33 -3.88 3.98
N GLY A 160 14.42 -3.42 5.24
CA GLY A 160 15.70 -3.12 5.89
C GLY A 160 16.62 -4.33 6.09
N ARG A 161 16.13 -5.55 5.82
CA ARG A 161 16.91 -6.80 5.90
C ARG A 161 17.13 -7.47 4.54
N LEU A 162 16.83 -6.77 3.46
CA LEU A 162 17.00 -7.29 2.12
C LEU A 162 18.49 -7.47 1.79
N THR A 163 18.86 -8.62 1.22
CA THR A 163 20.22 -8.93 0.79
C THR A 163 20.27 -9.33 -0.68
N ALA A 164 21.44 -9.22 -1.31
CA ALA A 164 21.64 -9.69 -2.67
C ALA A 164 21.35 -11.20 -2.80
N ASP A 165 21.68 -12.00 -1.78
CA ASP A 165 21.41 -13.44 -1.75
C ASP A 165 19.91 -13.73 -1.70
N ALA A 166 19.13 -12.92 -0.96
CA ALA A 166 17.66 -13.04 -0.95
C ALA A 166 17.03 -12.73 -2.31
N LEU A 167 17.70 -11.91 -3.13
CA LEU A 167 17.31 -11.60 -4.50
C LEU A 167 18.01 -12.47 -5.55
N ALA A 168 18.78 -13.50 -5.12
CA ALA A 168 19.49 -14.35 -6.06
C ALA A 168 18.52 -14.98 -7.06
N GLY A 169 18.71 -14.65 -8.32
CA GLY A 169 17.82 -15.15 -9.36
C GLY A 169 16.56 -14.31 -9.62
N ALA A 170 16.33 -13.24 -8.92
CA ALA A 170 15.26 -12.30 -9.23
C ALA A 170 15.43 -11.70 -10.64
N SER A 171 14.32 -11.53 -11.32
CA SER A 171 14.26 -10.85 -12.62
C SER A 171 13.89 -9.39 -12.47
N LEU A 172 13.17 -9.06 -11.40
CA LEU A 172 12.67 -7.72 -11.11
C LEU A 172 12.36 -7.59 -9.62
N VAL A 173 12.66 -6.44 -9.04
CA VAL A 173 12.13 -5.98 -7.75
C VAL A 173 11.10 -4.89 -8.02
N THR A 174 9.95 -4.95 -7.34
CA THR A 174 8.91 -3.90 -7.38
C THR A 174 8.60 -3.41 -5.98
N ALA A 175 8.18 -2.16 -5.88
CA ALA A 175 7.55 -1.60 -4.70
C ALA A 175 6.59 -0.47 -5.12
N SER A 176 5.54 -0.23 -4.35
CA SER A 176 4.57 0.82 -4.63
C SER A 176 4.21 1.56 -3.36
N ALA A 177 4.35 2.90 -3.37
CA ALA A 177 4.10 3.78 -2.21
C ALA A 177 4.85 3.30 -0.94
N LEU A 178 6.14 2.97 -1.11
CA LEU A 178 6.99 2.43 -0.05
C LEU A 178 8.18 3.33 0.28
N LEU A 179 8.77 4.01 -0.72
CA LEU A 179 10.04 4.70 -0.52
C LEU A 179 9.99 5.82 0.51
N ASP A 180 8.89 6.54 0.59
CA ASP A 180 8.68 7.66 1.50
C ASP A 180 8.66 7.25 2.98
N VAL A 181 8.38 5.99 3.28
CA VAL A 181 8.41 5.43 4.63
C VAL A 181 9.71 4.67 4.95
N LEU A 182 10.72 4.79 4.10
CA LEU A 182 12.05 4.22 4.32
C LEU A 182 13.03 5.29 4.82
N THR A 183 14.04 4.82 5.56
CA THR A 183 15.21 5.60 5.95
C THR A 183 16.25 5.63 4.84
N PRO A 184 17.24 6.57 4.86
CA PRO A 184 18.37 6.57 3.92
C PRO A 184 19.12 5.23 3.87
N ASP A 185 19.32 4.59 5.02
CA ASP A 185 20.05 3.30 5.12
C ASP A 185 19.25 2.15 4.48
N GLU A 186 17.91 2.17 4.60
CA GLU A 186 17.05 1.16 3.96
C GLU A 186 17.01 1.33 2.44
N ILE A 187 17.02 2.56 1.92
CA ILE A 187 17.15 2.84 0.48
C ILE A 187 18.52 2.36 -0.04
N GLU A 188 19.60 2.63 0.70
CA GLU A 188 20.94 2.15 0.33
C GLU A 188 21.00 0.62 0.31
N THR A 189 20.42 -0.04 1.32
CA THR A 189 20.29 -1.50 1.41
C THR A 189 19.54 -2.08 0.20
N LEU A 190 18.41 -1.46 -0.17
CA LEU A 190 17.61 -1.85 -1.34
C LEU A 190 18.43 -1.73 -2.64
N ALA A 191 19.09 -0.59 -2.85
CA ALA A 191 19.90 -0.34 -4.03
C ALA A 191 21.10 -1.30 -4.13
N ALA A 192 21.80 -1.53 -3.02
CA ALA A 192 22.91 -2.48 -2.94
C ALA A 192 22.47 -3.92 -3.22
N ALA A 193 21.33 -4.35 -2.66
CA ALA A 193 20.79 -5.69 -2.87
C ALA A 193 20.40 -5.92 -4.34
N CYS A 194 19.70 -4.95 -4.96
CA CYS A 194 19.36 -5.01 -6.39
C CYS A 194 20.60 -5.04 -7.28
N ALA A 195 21.61 -4.22 -6.99
CA ALA A 195 22.86 -4.18 -7.74
C ALA A 195 23.65 -5.49 -7.62
N GLY A 196 23.78 -6.01 -6.39
CA GLY A 196 24.47 -7.28 -6.14
C GLY A 196 23.80 -8.48 -6.83
N ALA A 197 22.47 -8.47 -6.93
CA ALA A 197 21.71 -9.48 -7.67
C ALA A 197 21.65 -9.23 -9.19
N GLY A 198 22.14 -8.08 -9.68
CA GLY A 198 22.01 -7.68 -11.10
C GLY A 198 20.57 -7.45 -11.54
N CYS A 199 19.67 -7.18 -10.60
CA CYS A 199 18.23 -7.14 -10.77
C CYS A 199 17.75 -5.69 -10.98
N PRO A 200 16.92 -5.38 -12.00
CA PRO A 200 16.27 -4.09 -12.14
C PRO A 200 15.23 -3.88 -11.03
N ALA A 201 14.92 -2.61 -10.72
CA ALA A 201 13.88 -2.25 -9.78
C ALA A 201 12.88 -1.26 -10.42
N LEU A 202 11.58 -1.51 -10.25
CA LEU A 202 10.48 -0.62 -10.61
C LEU A 202 9.77 -0.17 -9.33
N LEU A 203 9.99 1.08 -8.93
CA LEU A 203 9.51 1.67 -7.69
C LEU A 203 8.49 2.76 -8.06
N THR A 204 7.23 2.61 -7.63
CA THR A 204 6.14 3.45 -8.11
C THR A 204 5.47 4.23 -6.99
N LEU A 205 4.84 5.35 -7.37
CA LEU A 205 3.98 6.16 -6.49
C LEU A 205 4.69 6.68 -5.24
N SER A 206 5.95 7.11 -5.40
CA SER A 206 6.66 7.82 -4.32
C SER A 206 6.20 9.26 -4.28
N VAL A 207 5.72 9.73 -3.14
CA VAL A 207 5.27 11.12 -2.95
C VAL A 207 6.43 12.09 -3.15
N VAL A 208 6.12 13.27 -3.71
CA VAL A 208 7.11 14.34 -3.92
C VAL A 208 6.78 15.62 -3.15
N GLY A 209 5.86 15.51 -2.19
CA GLY A 209 5.51 16.60 -1.27
C GLY A 209 4.71 17.75 -1.89
N ARG A 210 4.25 17.63 -3.12
CA ARG A 210 3.46 18.65 -3.81
C ARG A 210 2.02 18.21 -3.95
N VAL A 211 1.10 19.08 -3.53
CA VAL A 211 -0.35 18.94 -3.65
C VAL A 211 -0.92 20.22 -4.27
N GLU A 212 -1.84 20.07 -5.21
CA GLU A 212 -2.59 21.18 -5.81
C GLU A 212 -4.08 20.95 -5.60
N LEU A 213 -4.76 21.92 -5.06
CA LEU A 213 -6.21 21.88 -4.84
C LEU A 213 -6.90 23.00 -5.63
N THR A 214 -8.04 22.67 -6.24
CA THR A 214 -8.88 23.63 -6.95
C THR A 214 -10.32 23.46 -6.49
N PRO A 215 -10.98 24.53 -5.98
CA PRO A 215 -10.46 25.90 -5.79
C PRO A 215 -9.34 25.96 -4.75
N ALA A 216 -8.43 26.92 -4.86
CA ALA A 216 -7.35 27.12 -3.90
C ALA A 216 -7.87 27.71 -2.58
N HIS A 217 -7.20 27.40 -1.48
CA HIS A 217 -7.51 27.94 -0.16
C HIS A 217 -6.23 28.43 0.53
N PRO A 218 -6.30 29.53 1.34
CA PRO A 218 -5.11 30.09 1.99
C PRO A 218 -4.31 29.10 2.85
N LEU A 219 -4.95 28.10 3.45
CA LEU A 219 -4.28 27.09 4.30
C LEU A 219 -3.67 25.92 3.52
N ASP A 220 -3.89 25.80 2.20
CA ASP A 220 -3.38 24.63 1.44
C ASP A 220 -1.86 24.45 1.59
N ALA A 221 -1.11 25.54 1.47
CA ALA A 221 0.35 25.51 1.57
C ALA A 221 0.84 25.13 2.97
N GLU A 222 0.21 25.67 4.02
CA GLU A 222 0.59 25.41 5.40
C GLU A 222 0.29 23.97 5.81
N ILE A 223 -0.87 23.42 5.40
CA ILE A 223 -1.21 22.01 5.62
C ILE A 223 -0.25 21.09 4.86
N ALA A 224 0.08 21.43 3.59
CA ALA A 224 1.03 20.65 2.80
C ALA A 224 2.43 20.62 3.43
N GLU A 225 2.92 21.75 3.93
CA GLU A 225 4.21 21.83 4.61
C GLU A 225 4.23 21.01 5.90
N ALA A 226 3.20 21.17 6.74
CA ALA A 226 3.08 20.39 7.98
C ALA A 226 2.99 18.88 7.73
N PHE A 227 2.26 18.47 6.70
CA PHE A 227 2.22 17.07 6.27
C PHE A 227 3.59 16.56 5.81
N ASN A 228 4.32 17.35 5.00
CA ASN A 228 5.67 16.96 4.55
C ASN A 228 6.64 16.82 5.74
N ASP A 229 6.55 17.72 6.73
CA ASP A 229 7.32 17.59 7.97
C ASP A 229 6.96 16.33 8.74
N HIS A 230 5.66 15.99 8.80
CA HIS A 230 5.19 14.75 9.41
C HIS A 230 5.77 13.50 8.72
N GLN A 231 5.89 13.50 7.40
CA GLN A 231 6.49 12.39 6.66
C GLN A 231 7.99 12.20 6.93
N ARG A 232 8.71 13.26 7.35
CA ARG A 232 10.15 13.22 7.67
C ARG A 232 10.46 12.76 9.10
N ARG A 233 9.44 12.48 9.93
CA ARG A 233 9.66 12.08 11.32
C ARG A 233 10.43 10.77 11.43
N GLY A 234 11.24 10.62 12.47
CA GLY A 234 11.95 9.37 12.76
C GLY A 234 12.95 8.96 11.69
N ASP A 235 13.63 9.91 11.05
CA ASP A 235 14.61 9.70 9.97
C ASP A 235 14.05 9.12 8.68
N LEU A 236 12.72 9.16 8.50
CA LEU A 236 12.08 8.76 7.25
C LEU A 236 12.34 9.81 6.16
N LEU A 237 12.47 9.35 4.92
CA LEU A 237 12.79 10.21 3.80
C LEU A 237 11.61 11.10 3.35
N GLY A 238 10.36 10.63 3.50
CA GLY A 238 9.20 11.38 3.03
C GLY A 238 9.34 11.82 1.58
N PRO A 239 9.09 13.12 1.28
CA PRO A 239 9.17 13.66 -0.08
C PRO A 239 10.53 13.57 -0.76
N GLU A 240 11.63 13.39 -0.02
CA GLU A 240 12.99 13.27 -0.54
C GLU A 240 13.33 11.87 -1.02
N ALA A 241 12.48 10.87 -0.77
CA ALA A 241 12.75 9.46 -1.02
C ALA A 241 13.10 9.16 -2.48
N ILE A 242 12.43 9.80 -3.44
CA ILE A 242 12.72 9.57 -4.87
C ILE A 242 14.12 10.04 -5.26
N ASN A 243 14.58 11.18 -4.73
CA ASN A 243 15.92 11.69 -4.99
C ASN A 243 16.98 10.81 -4.33
N ALA A 244 16.75 10.42 -3.07
CA ALA A 244 17.65 9.51 -2.36
C ALA A 244 17.77 8.16 -3.08
N ALA A 245 16.67 7.61 -3.59
CA ALA A 245 16.69 6.39 -4.38
C ALA A 245 17.45 6.56 -5.69
N CYS A 246 17.24 7.66 -6.43
CA CYS A 246 18.00 7.95 -7.65
C CYS A 246 19.51 7.94 -7.39
N ASP A 247 19.94 8.63 -6.33
CA ASP A 247 21.36 8.73 -5.97
C ASP A 247 21.92 7.37 -5.53
N ALA A 248 21.18 6.61 -4.72
CA ALA A 248 21.61 5.29 -4.25
C ALA A 248 21.78 4.32 -5.43
N PHE A 249 20.78 4.17 -6.27
CA PHE A 249 20.86 3.29 -7.44
C PHE A 249 21.94 3.71 -8.44
N ALA A 250 22.13 5.04 -8.65
CA ALA A 250 23.19 5.56 -9.51
C ALA A 250 24.60 5.25 -8.95
N ARG A 251 24.81 5.38 -7.62
CA ARG A 251 26.09 5.00 -6.96
C ARG A 251 26.43 3.53 -7.19
N HIS A 252 25.41 2.66 -7.22
CA HIS A 252 25.56 1.23 -7.54
C HIS A 252 25.60 0.94 -9.06
N GLY A 253 25.73 1.99 -9.89
CA GLY A 253 25.94 1.86 -11.34
C GLY A 253 24.68 1.56 -12.15
N ALA A 254 23.50 1.67 -11.59
CA ALA A 254 22.27 1.54 -12.34
C ALA A 254 22.01 2.76 -13.24
N THR A 255 21.37 2.54 -14.39
CA THR A 255 20.77 3.60 -15.17
C THR A 255 19.37 3.86 -14.61
N VAL A 256 19.14 5.07 -14.11
CA VAL A 256 17.87 5.46 -13.48
C VAL A 256 17.02 6.29 -14.43
N ARG A 257 15.72 5.98 -14.49
CA ARG A 257 14.70 6.76 -15.20
C ARG A 257 13.58 7.11 -14.22
N VAL A 258 13.16 8.38 -14.24
CA VAL A 258 12.07 8.87 -13.38
C VAL A 258 10.99 9.46 -14.25
N HIS A 259 9.73 9.15 -13.92
CA HIS A 259 8.54 9.71 -14.56
C HIS A 259 7.52 10.15 -13.52
N PRO A 260 6.79 11.26 -13.76
CA PRO A 260 5.69 11.67 -12.88
C PRO A 260 4.55 10.66 -12.93
N SER A 261 3.93 10.41 -11.77
CA SER A 261 2.80 9.49 -11.59
C SER A 261 1.72 10.10 -10.68
N ALA A 262 1.30 11.33 -11.00
CA ALA A 262 0.39 12.09 -10.16
C ALA A 262 -1.02 11.49 -10.12
N TRP A 263 -1.61 11.42 -8.93
CA TRP A 263 -3.06 11.26 -8.79
C TRP A 263 -3.77 12.52 -9.29
N ARG A 264 -4.86 12.31 -10.02
CA ARG A 264 -5.77 13.36 -10.47
C ARG A 264 -7.16 13.01 -9.99
N LEU A 265 -7.55 13.60 -8.87
CA LEU A 265 -8.81 13.31 -8.19
C LEU A 265 -9.87 14.31 -8.59
N GLY A 266 -10.99 13.80 -9.05
CA GLY A 266 -12.17 14.57 -9.45
C GLY A 266 -13.43 14.10 -8.72
N PRO A 267 -14.61 14.42 -9.23
CA PRO A 267 -15.88 14.00 -8.63
C PRO A 267 -16.06 12.49 -8.56
N ASP A 268 -15.50 11.76 -9.53
CA ASP A 268 -15.63 10.30 -9.59
C ASP A 268 -14.81 9.61 -8.49
N GLU A 269 -13.77 10.29 -7.98
CA GLU A 269 -12.90 9.81 -6.90
C GLU A 269 -13.26 10.45 -5.53
N SER A 270 -14.49 10.94 -5.35
CA SER A 270 -14.90 11.68 -4.15
C SER A 270 -14.69 10.90 -2.84
N ALA A 271 -14.96 9.61 -2.83
CA ALA A 271 -14.73 8.76 -1.66
C ALA A 271 -13.23 8.68 -1.29
N LEU A 272 -12.36 8.47 -2.28
CA LEU A 272 -10.90 8.49 -2.08
C LEU A 272 -10.41 9.86 -1.63
N THR A 273 -10.90 10.92 -2.27
CA THR A 273 -10.53 12.30 -1.94
C THR A 273 -10.88 12.65 -0.51
N ALA A 274 -12.07 12.25 -0.04
CA ALA A 274 -12.51 12.51 1.32
C ALA A 274 -11.64 11.78 2.36
N GLU A 275 -11.32 10.51 2.13
CA GLU A 275 -10.43 9.75 3.04
C GLU A 275 -8.99 10.28 3.01
N TRP A 276 -8.48 10.61 1.83
CA TRP A 276 -7.17 11.24 1.69
C TRP A 276 -7.10 12.58 2.42
N LEU A 277 -8.11 13.46 2.29
CA LEU A 277 -8.17 14.75 3.00
C LEU A 277 -8.13 14.57 4.51
N ARG A 278 -8.90 13.61 5.06
CA ARG A 278 -8.90 13.34 6.50
C ARG A 278 -7.52 12.91 6.99
N GLY A 279 -6.88 12.01 6.29
CA GLY A 279 -5.53 11.56 6.63
C GLY A 279 -4.47 12.66 6.46
N TRP A 280 -4.52 13.41 5.37
CA TRP A 280 -3.57 14.48 5.05
C TRP A 280 -3.63 15.63 6.06
N VAL A 281 -4.83 16.10 6.38
CA VAL A 281 -5.05 17.16 7.38
C VAL A 281 -4.77 16.63 8.79
N GLY A 282 -5.18 15.39 9.09
CA GLY A 282 -4.92 14.77 10.39
C GLY A 282 -3.43 14.69 10.71
N ALA A 283 -2.61 14.21 9.78
CA ALA A 283 -1.16 14.14 9.92
C ALA A 283 -0.50 15.53 10.04
N ALA A 284 -1.01 16.53 9.30
CA ALA A 284 -0.55 17.91 9.44
C ALA A 284 -0.82 18.48 10.85
N VAL A 285 -1.99 18.20 11.43
CA VAL A 285 -2.35 18.63 12.79
C VAL A 285 -1.54 17.85 13.84
N GLU A 286 -1.27 16.56 13.62
CA GLU A 286 -0.41 15.78 14.50
C GLU A 286 1.02 16.37 14.57
N GLN A 287 1.54 16.83 13.43
CA GLN A 287 2.84 17.48 13.34
C GLN A 287 2.86 18.90 13.92
N ARG A 288 1.79 19.65 13.68
CA ARG A 288 1.64 21.05 14.13
C ARG A 288 0.30 21.23 14.87
N PRO A 289 0.23 20.91 16.19
CA PRO A 289 -1.02 20.94 16.96
C PRO A 289 -1.71 22.31 17.00
N GLU A 290 -0.97 23.40 16.81
CA GLU A 290 -1.51 24.77 16.71
C GLU A 290 -2.45 24.95 15.52
N LEU A 291 -2.36 24.10 14.51
CA LEU A 291 -3.26 24.09 13.35
C LEU A 291 -4.63 23.49 13.66
N ALA A 292 -4.84 22.81 14.80
CA ALA A 292 -6.06 22.06 15.08
C ALA A 292 -7.35 22.87 14.90
N GLY A 293 -7.36 24.11 15.38
CA GLY A 293 -8.53 25.01 15.24
C GLY A 293 -8.84 25.37 13.78
N PRO A 294 -7.92 26.02 13.05
CA PRO A 294 -8.16 26.39 11.65
C PRO A 294 -8.28 25.17 10.72
N ALA A 295 -7.57 24.08 10.98
CA ALA A 295 -7.63 22.88 10.16
C ALA A 295 -8.99 22.18 10.23
N ALA A 296 -9.71 22.25 11.36
CA ALA A 296 -11.03 21.66 11.48
C ALA A 296 -12.05 22.33 10.54
N ALA A 297 -12.08 23.68 10.48
CA ALA A 297 -12.93 24.43 9.56
C ALA A 297 -12.50 24.16 8.11
N TYR A 298 -11.21 24.23 7.83
CA TYR A 298 -10.63 23.92 6.52
C TYR A 298 -11.06 22.54 6.00
N LEU A 299 -10.90 21.50 6.82
CA LEU A 299 -11.27 20.13 6.43
C LEU A 299 -12.77 20.03 6.11
N GLN A 300 -13.62 20.65 6.92
CA GLN A 300 -15.07 20.66 6.68
C GLN A 300 -15.43 21.36 5.35
N GLU A 301 -14.81 22.49 5.04
CA GLU A 301 -15.01 23.20 3.76
C GLU A 301 -14.56 22.33 2.58
N ARG A 302 -13.39 21.68 2.69
CA ARG A 302 -12.87 20.79 1.64
C ARG A 302 -13.75 19.57 1.42
N LEU A 303 -14.24 18.93 2.49
CA LEU A 303 -15.17 17.80 2.39
C LEU A 303 -16.51 18.21 1.76
N THR A 304 -17.02 19.39 2.12
CA THR A 304 -18.26 19.91 1.50
C THR A 304 -18.08 20.18 0.01
N ALA A 305 -16.97 20.78 -0.40
CA ALA A 305 -16.63 20.99 -1.82
C ALA A 305 -16.42 19.66 -2.56
N CYS A 306 -15.85 18.65 -1.89
CA CYS A 306 -15.70 17.31 -2.43
C CYS A 306 -17.05 16.63 -2.68
N GLU A 307 -17.96 16.67 -1.70
CA GLU A 307 -19.32 16.14 -1.80
C GLU A 307 -20.14 16.84 -2.90
N ALA A 308 -19.94 18.15 -3.07
CA ALA A 308 -20.56 18.93 -4.15
C ALA A 308 -19.96 18.64 -5.54
N GLY A 309 -18.86 17.87 -5.63
CA GLY A 309 -18.15 17.60 -6.87
C GLY A 309 -17.39 18.80 -7.42
N GLU A 310 -17.16 19.82 -6.60
CA GLU A 310 -16.46 21.07 -6.96
C GLU A 310 -14.94 21.00 -6.73
N LEU A 311 -14.48 20.11 -5.82
CA LEU A 311 -13.06 19.97 -5.50
C LEU A 311 -12.35 19.11 -6.58
N ARG A 312 -11.15 19.57 -6.90
CA ARG A 312 -10.15 18.79 -7.68
C ARG A 312 -8.85 18.78 -6.89
N ALA A 313 -8.20 17.61 -6.85
CA ALA A 313 -6.89 17.49 -6.24
C ALA A 313 -5.90 16.83 -7.20
N VAL A 314 -4.67 17.36 -7.22
CA VAL A 314 -3.53 16.70 -7.85
C VAL A 314 -2.50 16.41 -6.76
N VAL A 315 -2.28 15.13 -6.49
CA VAL A 315 -1.25 14.67 -5.54
C VAL A 315 -0.09 14.14 -6.35
N HIS A 316 1.05 14.82 -6.26
CA HIS A 316 2.20 14.51 -7.10
C HIS A 316 3.01 13.35 -6.52
N HIS A 317 3.26 12.38 -7.38
CA HIS A 317 4.15 11.24 -7.16
C HIS A 317 5.13 11.11 -8.31
N SER A 318 6.16 10.32 -8.13
CA SER A 318 7.08 9.90 -9.20
C SER A 318 7.31 8.40 -9.13
N ASP A 319 7.47 7.80 -10.32
CA ASP A 319 7.91 6.41 -10.50
C ASP A 319 9.36 6.39 -10.96
N LEU A 320 10.09 5.37 -10.50
CA LEU A 320 11.50 5.16 -10.79
C LEU A 320 11.71 3.76 -11.37
N LEU A 321 12.44 3.68 -12.48
CA LEU A 321 12.99 2.44 -13.01
C LEU A 321 14.52 2.49 -12.92
N ALA A 322 15.11 1.63 -12.09
CA ALA A 322 16.53 1.41 -11.99
C ALA A 322 16.92 0.16 -12.82
N LEU A 323 17.72 0.35 -13.83
CA LEU A 323 18.25 -0.72 -14.67
C LEU A 323 19.68 -1.05 -14.23
N ALA A 324 19.84 -2.09 -13.43
CA ALA A 324 21.16 -2.60 -13.04
C ALA A 324 21.98 -2.96 -14.29
N ARG A 325 23.27 -2.71 -14.26
CA ARG A 325 24.17 -3.19 -15.32
C ARG A 325 24.05 -4.72 -15.40
N PRO A 326 24.03 -5.31 -16.62
CA PRO A 326 24.16 -6.76 -16.73
C PRO A 326 25.43 -7.15 -15.97
N GLY A 327 25.34 -8.09 -15.04
CA GLY A 327 26.50 -8.61 -14.32
C GLY A 327 27.55 -9.03 -15.33
N GLY A 328 28.60 -8.26 -15.47
CA GLY A 328 29.80 -8.67 -16.17
C GLY A 328 30.47 -9.69 -15.27
N GLU A 329 30.76 -10.86 -15.77
CA GLU A 329 31.77 -11.75 -15.19
C GLU A 329 33.03 -10.91 -14.93
N VAL A 330 33.45 -10.85 -13.65
CA VAL A 330 34.76 -10.32 -13.24
C VAL A 330 35.78 -11.40 -13.47
#